data_4d523114c0b1baf1306a122eea6e83a7
#
_entry.id   4d523114c0b1baf1306a122eea6e83a7
#
_cell.length_a   1.000
_cell.length_b   1.000
_cell.length_c   1.000
_cell.angle_alpha   90.00
_cell.angle_beta   90.00
_cell.angle_gamma   90.00
#
_symmetry.space_group_name_H-M   'P 1'
#
loop_
_entity.id
_entity.type
_entity.pdbx_description
1 polymer ?
#
loop_
_entity_poly.entity_id
_entity_poly.type
_entity_poly.pdbx_seq_one_letter_code
_entity_poly.pdbx_strand_id
1 'polypeptide(L)' 'MAIDQAAIGQVAAELMEELGDSYGEDARIDTVAIAVTVTHSGDTATNIHSKFSQNTPVHVAIGLMEFVSRALGPAPME' A
#
# COMPACT_ATOMS: atom_id res chain seq x y z
N MET A 1 11.05 -20.42 4.20
CA MET A 1 11.37 -19.60 3.03
C MET A 1 10.81 -18.21 3.13
N ALA A 2 11.64 -17.23 2.97
CA ALA A 2 11.23 -15.85 3.16
C ALA A 2 10.56 -15.29 1.91
N ILE A 3 9.57 -14.47 2.12
CA ILE A 3 8.98 -13.68 1.06
C ILE A 3 10.00 -12.62 0.64
N ASP A 4 9.96 -12.24 -0.61
CA ASP A 4 10.87 -11.24 -1.14
C ASP A 4 10.62 -9.89 -0.49
N GLN A 5 11.43 -9.57 0.50
CA GLN A 5 11.31 -8.32 1.23
C GLN A 5 11.78 -7.13 0.41
N ALA A 6 12.60 -7.38 -0.59
CA ALA A 6 13.14 -6.30 -1.41
C ALA A 6 12.05 -5.58 -2.18
N ALA A 7 11.02 -6.31 -2.65
CA ALA A 7 9.94 -5.69 -3.39
C ALA A 7 9.19 -4.67 -2.55
N ILE A 8 8.86 -5.05 -1.31
CA ILE A 8 8.14 -4.15 -0.41
C ILE A 8 9.05 -2.99 0.00
N GLY A 9 10.30 -3.30 0.32
CA GLY A 9 11.25 -2.29 0.75
C GLY A 9 11.51 -1.24 -0.33
N GLN A 10 11.59 -1.67 -1.58
CA GLN A 10 11.84 -0.74 -2.67
C GLN A 10 10.68 0.24 -2.85
N VAL A 11 9.45 -0.26 -2.80
CA VAL A 11 8.28 0.60 -2.92
C VAL A 11 8.24 1.59 -1.77
N ALA A 12 8.51 1.12 -0.55
CA ALA A 12 8.50 1.99 0.62
C ALA A 12 9.57 3.08 0.50
N ALA A 13 10.78 2.71 0.05
CA ALA A 13 11.86 3.67 -0.10
C ALA A 13 11.53 4.74 -1.13
N GLU A 14 10.96 4.32 -2.26
CA GLU A 14 10.56 5.28 -3.31
C GLU A 14 9.50 6.24 -2.81
N LEU A 15 8.54 5.71 -2.05
CA LEU A 15 7.49 6.56 -1.49
C LEU A 15 8.07 7.57 -0.50
N MET A 16 8.98 7.14 0.36
CA MET A 16 9.61 8.03 1.32
C MET A 16 10.37 9.14 0.62
N GLU A 17 11.03 8.83 -0.48
CA GLU A 17 11.76 9.82 -1.24
C GLU A 17 10.81 10.85 -1.84
N GLU A 18 9.72 10.39 -2.42
CA GLU A 18 8.72 11.30 -3.00
C GLU A 18 8.12 12.22 -1.96
N LEU A 19 7.83 11.68 -0.77
CA LEU A 19 7.26 12.48 0.29
C LEU A 19 8.23 13.53 0.79
N GLY A 20 9.51 13.16 0.90
CA GLY A 20 10.53 14.11 1.30
C GLY A 20 10.66 15.24 0.31
N ASP A 21 10.61 14.93 -0.98
CA ASP A 21 10.73 15.95 -2.02
C ASP A 21 9.50 16.87 -2.08
N SER A 22 8.32 16.31 -1.82
CA SER A 22 7.08 17.07 -1.96
C SER A 22 6.74 17.90 -0.73
N TYR A 23 7.03 17.39 0.47
CA TYR A 23 6.56 17.99 1.71
C TYR A 23 7.67 18.45 2.65
N GLY A 24 8.87 17.91 2.49
CA GLY A 24 9.98 18.27 3.36
C GLY A 24 9.92 17.56 4.71
N GLU A 25 10.76 18.03 5.62
CA GLU A 25 10.94 17.33 6.89
C GLU A 25 9.88 17.67 7.94
N ASP A 26 9.14 18.74 7.71
CA ASP A 26 8.12 19.17 8.67
C ASP A 26 6.84 18.36 8.57
N ALA A 27 6.69 17.58 7.54
CA ALA A 27 5.47 16.81 7.33
C ALA A 27 5.46 15.57 8.21
N ARG A 28 4.26 15.17 8.60
CA ARG A 28 4.07 13.98 9.42
C ARG A 28 3.14 13.03 8.69
N ILE A 29 3.48 11.75 8.74
CA ILE A 29 2.63 10.71 8.17
C ILE A 29 1.61 10.30 9.22
N ASP A 30 0.34 10.44 8.89
CA ASP A 30 -0.73 10.09 9.82
C ASP A 30 -1.15 8.63 9.69
N THR A 31 -1.28 8.15 8.47
CA THR A 31 -1.77 6.79 8.24
C THR A 31 -0.99 6.18 7.08
N VAL A 32 -0.61 4.94 7.25
CA VAL A 32 0.06 4.17 6.20
C VAL A 32 -0.71 2.89 5.96
N ALA A 33 -0.88 2.55 4.70
CA ALA A 33 -1.48 1.28 4.33
C ALA A 33 -0.62 0.64 3.25
N ILE A 34 -0.47 -0.67 3.34
CA ILE A 34 0.22 -1.46 2.33
C ILE A 34 -0.69 -2.60 1.92
N ALA A 35 -0.86 -2.76 0.61
CA ALA A 35 -1.63 -3.87 0.08
C ALA A 35 -0.74 -4.64 -0.89
N VAL A 36 -0.81 -5.95 -0.82
CA VAL A 36 -0.02 -6.82 -1.67
C VAL A 36 -0.88 -7.92 -2.24
N THR A 37 -0.52 -8.37 -3.41
CA THR A 37 -1.09 -9.59 -3.98
C THR A 37 -0.05 -10.69 -3.89
N VAL A 38 -0.48 -11.87 -3.52
CA VAL A 38 0.41 -13.01 -3.34
C VAL A 38 -0.17 -14.21 -4.05
N THR A 39 0.65 -14.85 -4.87
CA THR A 39 0.28 -16.10 -5.50
C THR A 39 1.25 -17.16 -5.01
N HIS A 40 0.70 -18.16 -4.33
CA HIS A 40 1.51 -19.26 -3.84
C HIS A 40 1.79 -20.24 -4.97
N SER A 41 2.98 -20.79 -4.95
CA SER A 41 3.39 -21.77 -5.97
C SER A 41 2.39 -22.91 -6.03
N GLY A 42 1.89 -23.17 -7.21
CA GLY A 42 0.91 -24.22 -7.42
C GLY A 42 -0.54 -23.77 -7.36
N ASP A 43 -0.78 -22.55 -6.86
CA ASP A 43 -2.13 -22.01 -6.82
C ASP A 43 -2.48 -21.34 -8.13
N THR A 44 -3.77 -21.33 -8.44
CA THR A 44 -4.26 -20.61 -9.61
C THR A 44 -4.90 -19.28 -9.21
N ALA A 45 -5.09 -19.06 -7.92
CA ALA A 45 -5.73 -17.85 -7.42
C ALA A 45 -4.71 -16.93 -6.77
N THR A 46 -4.95 -15.64 -6.89
CA THR A 46 -4.14 -14.61 -6.23
C THR A 46 -4.84 -14.17 -4.98
N ASN A 47 -4.09 -14.08 -3.91
CA ASN A 47 -4.59 -13.60 -2.61
C ASN A 47 -4.19 -12.16 -2.40
N ILE A 48 -5.05 -11.43 -1.72
CA ILE A 48 -4.81 -10.01 -1.43
C ILE A 48 -4.67 -9.84 0.07
N HIS A 49 -3.61 -9.19 0.49
CA HIS A 49 -3.36 -8.91 1.89
C HIS A 49 -3.08 -7.43 2.06
N SER A 50 -3.53 -6.88 3.18
CA SER A 50 -3.26 -5.48 3.48
C SER A 50 -2.91 -5.34 4.95
N LYS A 51 -2.18 -4.27 5.24
CA LYS A 51 -1.77 -3.95 6.60
C LYS A 51 -1.83 -2.43 6.76
N PHE A 52 -2.32 -2.01 7.90
CA PHE A 52 -2.44 -0.58 8.20
C PHE A 52 -1.58 -0.25 9.41
N SER A 53 -1.17 1.01 9.49
CA SER A 53 -0.39 1.47 10.63
C SER A 53 -1.21 1.31 11.92
N GLN A 54 -0.49 1.23 13.04
CA GLN A 54 -1.12 1.01 14.33
C GLN A 54 -2.14 2.09 14.65
N ASN A 55 -3.20 1.69 15.32
CA ASN A 55 -4.24 2.61 15.80
C ASN A 55 -5.00 3.29 14.68
N THR A 56 -5.04 2.68 13.50
CA THR A 56 -5.82 3.21 12.40
C THR A 56 -7.28 2.81 12.60
N PRO A 57 -8.20 3.75 12.78
CA PRO A 57 -9.62 3.40 12.88
C PRO A 57 -10.13 2.78 11.58
N VAL A 58 -11.10 1.89 11.71
CA VAL A 58 -11.63 1.17 10.55
C VAL A 58 -12.14 2.13 9.48
N HIS A 59 -12.86 3.18 9.89
CA HIS A 59 -13.42 4.11 8.92
C HIS A 59 -12.33 4.88 8.17
N VAL A 60 -11.20 5.14 8.82
CA VAL A 60 -10.06 5.79 8.17
C VAL A 60 -9.42 4.83 7.17
N ALA A 61 -9.28 3.56 7.56
CA ALA A 61 -8.71 2.56 6.66
C ALA A 61 -9.56 2.39 5.41
N ILE A 62 -10.87 2.30 5.58
CA ILE A 62 -11.78 2.16 4.45
C ILE A 62 -11.72 3.38 3.55
N GLY A 63 -11.73 4.58 4.15
CA GLY A 63 -11.66 5.81 3.39
C GLY A 63 -10.38 5.94 2.59
N LEU A 64 -9.25 5.54 3.20
CA LEU A 64 -7.98 5.60 2.51
C LEU A 64 -7.96 4.70 1.28
N MET A 65 -8.43 3.46 1.44
CA MET A 65 -8.45 2.53 0.32
C MET A 65 -9.39 3.00 -0.78
N GLU A 66 -10.52 3.56 -0.40
CA GLU A 66 -11.46 4.08 -1.38
C GLU A 66 -10.86 5.27 -2.14
N PHE A 67 -10.17 6.15 -1.42
CA PHE A 67 -9.52 7.29 -2.03
C PHE A 67 -8.46 6.85 -3.04
N VAL A 68 -7.65 5.86 -2.67
CA VAL A 68 -6.63 5.34 -3.57
C VAL A 68 -7.26 4.76 -4.82
N SER A 69 -8.36 4.03 -4.65
CA SER A 69 -9.07 3.44 -5.78
C SER A 69 -9.55 4.51 -6.76
N ARG A 70 -10.07 5.61 -6.23
CA ARG A 70 -10.55 6.71 -7.07
C ARG A 70 -9.41 7.45 -7.75
N ALA A 71 -8.30 7.62 -7.05
CA ALA A 71 -7.14 8.31 -7.60
C ALA A 71 -6.56 7.57 -8.79
N LEU A 72 -6.64 6.24 -8.77
CA LEU A 72 -6.16 5.43 -9.88
C LEU A 72 -7.11 5.40 -11.06
N GLY A 73 -8.35 5.87 -10.84
CA GLY A 73 -9.37 5.85 -11.85
C GLY A 73 -10.06 4.51 -11.95
N PRO A 74 -11.06 4.42 -12.83
CA PRO A 74 -11.78 3.16 -12.97
C PRO A 74 -10.88 2.06 -13.51
N ALA A 75 -11.05 0.86 -12.97
CA ALA A 75 -10.29 -0.29 -13.44
C ALA A 75 -10.75 -0.66 -14.84
N PRO A 76 -9.83 -1.10 -15.69
CA PRO A 76 -10.23 -1.56 -17.02
C PRO A 76 -11.12 -2.79 -16.89
N MET A 77 -12.15 -2.80 -17.71
CA MET A 77 -13.05 -3.94 -17.77
C MET A 77 -12.54 -4.93 -18.80
N GLU A 78 -12.26 -6.11 -18.35
CA GLU A 78 -11.68 -7.13 -19.22
C GLU A 78 -12.66 -8.18 -19.59
#